data_833bcf12bbdacc96f5fcf9cf1ca39535
#
_entry.id   833bcf12bbdacc96f5fcf9cf1ca39535
#
_cell.length_a   1.000
_cell.length_b   1.000
_cell.length_c   1.000
_cell.angle_alpha   90.00
_cell.angle_beta   90.00
_cell.angle_gamma   90.00
#
_symmetry.space_group_name_H-M   'P 1'
#
loop_
_entity.id
_entity.type
_entity.pdbx_description
1 polymer ?
#
loop_
_entity_poly.entity_id
_entity_poly.type
_entity_poly.pdbx_seq_one_letter_code
_entity_poly.pdbx_strand_id
1 'polypeptide(L)'
;VNWTDDAVTRTRMELGSEEALTDHKGWQLRRYLDYAESEGSVCVLHLIADDPELFAGLDGAKISRVNSANRSFMQPWREYTMNDRVQWSIAAMPSAPWAKKMFPELEPDAAIEKLWQLIFDVCRVTNGDPVNEWKAHLDRLTSLKDKMNALDLESVHFESSNGTDLT
;
A
#
# COMPACT_ATOMS: atom_id res chain seq x y z
N VAL A 1 -17.70 1.91 6.34
CA VAL A 1 -16.92 1.88 5.08
C VAL A 1 -16.40 3.28 4.80
N ASN A 2 -15.09 3.44 4.61
CA ASN A 2 -14.48 4.65 4.09
C ASN A 2 -14.26 4.45 2.58
N TRP A 3 -14.69 5.41 1.80
CA TRP A 3 -14.56 5.39 0.35
C TRP A 3 -14.04 6.73 -0.14
N THR A 4 -13.16 6.70 -1.13
CA THR A 4 -12.62 7.89 -1.80
C THR A 4 -12.91 7.82 -3.29
N ASP A 5 -13.16 8.96 -3.88
CA ASP A 5 -13.37 9.12 -5.32
C ASP A 5 -12.14 9.80 -5.93
N ASP A 6 -11.56 9.16 -6.95
CA ASP A 6 -10.33 9.63 -7.58
C ASP A 6 -10.53 10.98 -8.30
N ALA A 7 -11.67 11.18 -8.97
CA ALA A 7 -11.95 12.43 -9.67
C ALA A 7 -12.09 13.59 -8.67
N VAL A 8 -12.77 13.34 -7.53
CA VAL A 8 -12.89 14.34 -6.45
C VAL A 8 -11.53 14.58 -5.81
N THR A 9 -10.75 13.54 -5.57
CA THR A 9 -9.41 13.64 -4.96
C THR A 9 -8.46 14.45 -5.83
N ARG A 10 -8.43 14.16 -7.15
CA ARG A 10 -7.65 14.93 -8.13
C ARG A 10 -8.09 16.39 -8.20
N THR A 11 -9.40 16.65 -8.35
CA THR A 11 -9.94 17.99 -8.43
C THR A 11 -9.61 18.82 -7.19
N ARG A 12 -9.74 18.24 -6.01
CA ARG A 12 -9.36 18.91 -4.76
C ARG A 12 -7.87 19.24 -4.72
N MET A 13 -7.01 18.32 -5.14
CA MET A 13 -5.56 18.55 -5.16
C MET A 13 -5.19 19.65 -6.18
N GLU A 14 -5.83 19.67 -7.32
CA GLU A 14 -5.59 20.64 -8.39
C GLU A 14 -6.05 22.03 -8.00
N LEU A 15 -7.31 22.19 -7.59
CA LEU A 15 -7.98 23.49 -7.40
C LEU A 15 -7.91 24.00 -5.95
N GLY A 16 -7.77 23.12 -4.96
CA GLY A 16 -7.72 23.51 -3.56
C GLY A 16 -6.44 24.27 -3.20
N SER A 17 -6.54 25.29 -2.37
CA SER A 17 -5.35 25.91 -1.77
C SER A 17 -4.67 24.92 -0.81
N GLU A 18 -3.36 25.05 -0.65
CA GLU A 18 -2.61 24.21 0.29
C GLU A 18 -3.15 24.35 1.73
N GLU A 19 -3.49 25.57 2.13
CA GLU A 19 -4.11 25.86 3.41
C GLU A 19 -5.43 25.09 3.60
N ALA A 20 -6.33 25.11 2.62
CA ALA A 20 -7.60 24.40 2.68
C ALA A 20 -7.43 22.86 2.66
N LEU A 21 -6.39 22.36 1.98
CA LEU A 21 -6.09 20.92 1.90
C LEU A 21 -5.43 20.38 3.17
N THR A 22 -4.81 21.25 3.97
CA THR A 22 -4.14 20.90 5.23
C THR A 22 -4.93 21.34 6.48
N ASP A 23 -6.08 22.00 6.31
CA ASP A 23 -6.98 22.36 7.39
C ASP A 23 -7.77 21.14 7.88
N HIS A 24 -7.12 20.30 8.67
CA HIS A 24 -7.71 19.08 9.21
C HIS A 24 -8.63 19.39 10.40
N LYS A 25 -9.81 18.79 10.39
CA LYS A 25 -10.76 18.91 11.50
C LYS A 25 -10.67 17.71 12.44
N GLY A 26 -10.70 17.94 13.73
CA GLY A 26 -10.53 16.89 14.74
C GLY A 26 -11.48 15.69 14.58
N TRP A 27 -12.70 15.89 14.08
CA TRP A 27 -13.65 14.81 13.84
C TRP A 27 -13.17 13.80 12.77
N GLN A 28 -12.33 14.25 11.83
CA GLN A 28 -11.78 13.37 10.78
C GLN A 28 -10.87 12.29 11.37
N LEU A 29 -10.10 12.65 12.39
CA LEU A 29 -9.27 11.69 13.13
C LEU A 29 -10.10 10.94 14.17
N ARG A 30 -10.98 11.66 14.91
CA ARG A 30 -11.75 11.08 16.03
C ARG A 30 -12.57 9.85 15.60
N ARG A 31 -13.16 9.86 14.41
CA ARG A 31 -13.91 8.71 13.89
C ARG A 31 -13.10 7.41 13.80
N TYR A 32 -11.77 7.52 13.56
CA TYR A 32 -10.89 6.35 13.53
C TYR A 32 -10.49 5.92 14.94
N LEU A 33 -10.23 6.89 15.81
CA LEU A 33 -9.87 6.60 17.20
C LEU A 33 -11.06 6.01 17.96
N ASP A 34 -12.26 6.56 17.81
CA ASP A 34 -13.49 6.01 18.41
C ASP A 34 -13.72 4.56 17.97
N TYR A 35 -13.42 4.25 16.71
CA TYR A 35 -13.51 2.89 16.22
C TYR A 35 -12.44 1.98 16.85
N ALA A 36 -11.20 2.43 16.92
CA ALA A 36 -10.11 1.68 17.54
C ALA A 36 -10.29 1.46 19.05
N GLU A 37 -10.92 2.42 19.74
CA GLU A 37 -11.18 2.43 21.17
C GLU A 37 -12.52 1.76 21.55
N SER A 38 -13.33 1.32 20.53
CA SER A 38 -14.59 0.66 20.79
C SER A 38 -14.42 -0.71 21.45
N GLU A 39 -15.46 -1.14 22.18
CA GLU A 39 -15.46 -2.49 22.74
C GLU A 39 -15.50 -3.56 21.64
N GLY A 40 -14.65 -4.57 21.76
CA GLY A 40 -14.57 -5.69 20.84
C GLY A 40 -13.30 -5.70 19.97
N SER A 41 -13.23 -6.66 19.06
CA SER A 41 -12.10 -6.80 18.13
C SER A 41 -12.31 -5.90 16.92
N VAL A 42 -11.35 -5.01 16.71
CA VAL A 42 -11.33 -4.10 15.56
C VAL A 42 -10.43 -4.66 14.47
N CYS A 43 -10.93 -4.71 13.25
CA CYS A 43 -10.12 -5.04 12.09
C CYS A 43 -10.38 -4.07 10.92
N VAL A 44 -9.32 -3.82 10.17
CA VAL A 44 -9.33 -2.91 9.03
C VAL A 44 -8.86 -3.65 7.78
N LEU A 45 -9.68 -3.64 6.75
CA LEU A 45 -9.29 -4.12 5.43
C LEU A 45 -9.13 -2.91 4.49
N HIS A 46 -7.93 -2.75 3.97
CA HIS A 46 -7.63 -1.77 2.92
C HIS A 46 -7.75 -2.44 1.56
N LEU A 47 -8.66 -1.96 0.73
CA LEU A 47 -8.77 -2.35 -0.68
C LEU A 47 -8.07 -1.30 -1.51
N ILE A 48 -6.97 -1.67 -2.16
CA ILE A 48 -6.16 -0.78 -2.98
C ILE A 48 -6.51 -1.00 -4.44
N ALA A 49 -7.04 0.03 -5.08
CA ALA A 49 -7.40 0.06 -6.50
C ALA A 49 -6.96 1.40 -7.12
N ASP A 50 -5.80 1.91 -6.71
CA ASP A 50 -5.35 3.26 -7.01
C ASP A 50 -5.06 3.44 -8.51
N ASP A 51 -5.28 4.66 -9.00
CA ASP A 51 -4.73 5.13 -10.27
C ASP A 51 -3.27 5.59 -10.03
N PRO A 52 -2.26 4.91 -10.59
CA PRO A 52 -0.85 5.30 -10.41
C PRO A 52 -0.53 6.69 -10.97
N GLU A 53 -1.38 7.23 -11.83
CA GLU A 53 -1.20 8.52 -12.49
C GLU A 53 -2.22 9.58 -12.04
N LEU A 54 -2.92 9.30 -10.93
CA LEU A 54 -3.98 10.19 -10.42
C LEU A 54 -3.54 11.65 -10.34
N PHE A 55 -2.31 11.92 -9.95
CA PHE A 55 -1.76 13.27 -9.81
C PHE A 55 -0.77 13.66 -10.92
N ALA A 56 -0.74 12.92 -12.03
CA ALA A 56 0.14 13.25 -13.15
C ALA A 56 -0.13 14.69 -13.66
N GLY A 57 0.96 15.46 -13.85
CA GLY A 57 0.90 16.84 -14.31
C GLY A 57 0.59 17.89 -13.24
N LEU A 58 0.32 17.51 -11.98
CA LEU A 58 0.12 18.44 -10.88
C LEU A 58 1.45 18.81 -10.18
N ASP A 59 1.43 19.88 -9.38
CA ASP A 59 2.59 20.33 -8.60
C ASP A 59 2.99 19.27 -7.56
N GLY A 60 4.08 18.57 -7.82
CA GLY A 60 4.62 17.53 -6.93
C GLY A 60 5.06 18.05 -5.56
N ALA A 61 5.53 19.31 -5.46
CA ALA A 61 5.90 19.91 -4.20
C ALA A 61 4.67 20.17 -3.31
N LYS A 62 3.59 20.68 -3.89
CA LYS A 62 2.29 20.82 -3.21
C LYS A 62 1.77 19.47 -2.73
N ILE A 63 1.76 18.46 -3.61
CA ILE A 63 1.32 17.10 -3.26
C ILE A 63 2.11 16.55 -2.07
N SER A 64 3.43 16.71 -2.10
CA SER A 64 4.31 16.23 -1.02
C SER A 64 4.01 16.91 0.31
N ARG A 65 3.81 18.25 0.33
CA ARG A 65 3.47 18.99 1.55
C ARG A 65 2.11 18.59 2.11
N VAL A 66 1.09 18.49 1.26
CA VAL A 66 -0.26 18.06 1.67
C VAL A 66 -0.24 16.62 2.21
N ASN A 67 0.45 15.70 1.55
CA ASN A 67 0.59 14.32 2.02
C ASN A 67 1.35 14.24 3.35
N SER A 68 2.37 15.06 3.54
CA SER A 68 3.11 15.14 4.81
C SER A 68 2.23 15.63 5.95
N ALA A 69 1.43 16.68 5.72
CA ALA A 69 0.47 17.19 6.70
C ALA A 69 -0.61 16.15 7.06
N ASN A 70 -1.18 15.48 6.05
CA ASN A 70 -2.13 14.38 6.25
C ASN A 70 -1.53 13.25 7.08
N ARG A 71 -0.29 12.87 6.80
CA ARG A 71 0.44 11.82 7.53
C ARG A 71 0.65 12.20 8.99
N SER A 72 1.06 13.43 9.25
CA SER A 72 1.25 13.95 10.61
C SER A 72 -0.06 14.01 11.37
N PHE A 73 -1.14 14.49 10.74
CA PHE A 73 -2.46 14.54 11.36
C PHE A 73 -2.99 13.15 11.72
N MET A 74 -2.76 12.15 10.88
CA MET A 74 -3.22 10.78 11.09
C MET A 74 -2.27 9.94 11.97
N GLN A 75 -1.19 10.53 12.50
CA GLN A 75 -0.22 9.81 13.33
C GLN A 75 -0.85 9.05 14.52
N PRO A 76 -1.79 9.61 15.29
CA PRO A 76 -2.41 8.89 16.41
C PRO A 76 -3.17 7.62 15.97
N TRP A 77 -3.82 7.64 14.81
CA TRP A 77 -4.43 6.44 14.22
C TRP A 77 -3.38 5.41 13.78
N ARG A 78 -2.31 5.88 13.14
CA ARG A 78 -1.24 5.00 12.66
C ARG A 78 -0.54 4.24 13.80
N GLU A 79 -0.49 4.80 15.00
CA GLU A 79 0.06 4.11 16.17
C GLU A 79 -0.74 2.85 16.52
N TYR A 80 -2.04 2.83 16.27
CA TYR A 80 -2.83 1.61 16.47
C TYR A 80 -2.47 0.50 15.48
N THR A 81 -2.26 0.83 14.22
CA THR A 81 -1.91 -0.15 13.19
C THR A 81 -0.45 -0.57 13.24
N MET A 82 0.48 0.35 13.51
CA MET A 82 1.92 0.08 13.54
C MET A 82 2.38 -0.67 14.80
N ASN A 83 1.60 -0.60 15.89
CA ASN A 83 1.87 -1.32 17.13
C ASN A 83 0.94 -2.53 17.32
N ASP A 84 0.32 -3.02 16.25
CA ASP A 84 -0.56 -4.20 16.24
C ASP A 84 -1.71 -4.14 17.27
N ARG A 85 -2.16 -2.91 17.60
CA ARG A 85 -3.30 -2.70 18.53
C ARG A 85 -4.65 -2.89 17.85
N VAL A 86 -4.70 -2.83 16.53
CA VAL A 86 -5.83 -3.22 15.69
C VAL A 86 -5.32 -4.19 14.63
N GLN A 87 -6.15 -5.16 14.26
CA GLN A 87 -5.84 -6.05 13.16
C GLN A 87 -6.07 -5.33 11.83
N TRP A 88 -5.17 -5.52 10.89
CA TRP A 88 -5.33 -4.95 9.56
C TRP A 88 -4.82 -5.89 8.46
N SER A 89 -5.37 -5.72 7.29
CA SER A 89 -4.91 -6.39 6.07
C SER A 89 -5.09 -5.50 4.86
N ILE A 90 -4.37 -5.81 3.80
CA ILE A 90 -4.43 -5.09 2.53
C ILE A 90 -4.73 -6.11 1.44
N ALA A 91 -5.66 -5.77 0.54
CA ALA A 91 -5.91 -6.53 -0.67
C ALA A 91 -5.85 -5.59 -1.87
N ALA A 92 -5.18 -6.02 -2.93
CA ALA A 92 -5.13 -5.31 -4.19
C ALA A 92 -6.33 -5.68 -5.06
N MET A 93 -6.90 -4.67 -5.73
CA MET A 93 -7.96 -4.84 -6.73
C MET A 93 -7.53 -4.13 -8.01
N PRO A 94 -7.61 -4.77 -9.19
CA PRO A 94 -7.32 -4.08 -10.43
C PRO A 94 -8.24 -2.89 -10.65
N SER A 95 -7.66 -1.74 -10.92
CA SER A 95 -8.36 -0.60 -11.50
C SER A 95 -8.05 -0.51 -12.99
N ALA A 96 -8.95 0.08 -13.78
CA ALA A 96 -8.72 0.27 -15.21
C ALA A 96 -7.47 1.13 -15.50
N PRO A 97 -7.21 2.24 -14.78
CA PRO A 97 -5.98 3.01 -14.95
C PRO A 97 -4.71 2.20 -14.63
N TRP A 98 -4.73 1.45 -13.53
CA TRP A 98 -3.59 0.61 -13.18
C TRP A 98 -3.33 -0.49 -14.19
N ALA A 99 -4.38 -1.21 -14.61
CA ALA A 99 -4.28 -2.24 -15.64
C ALA A 99 -3.76 -1.68 -16.98
N LYS A 100 -4.25 -0.51 -17.39
CA LYS A 100 -3.79 0.18 -18.61
C LYS A 100 -2.32 0.58 -18.53
N LYS A 101 -1.85 1.02 -17.37
CA LYS A 101 -0.44 1.36 -17.16
C LYS A 101 0.47 0.14 -17.21
N MET A 102 0.01 -1.00 -16.67
CA MET A 102 0.77 -2.26 -16.68
C MET A 102 0.79 -2.93 -18.05
N PHE A 103 -0.32 -2.85 -18.79
CA PHE A 103 -0.53 -3.53 -20.08
C PHE A 103 -1.10 -2.55 -21.12
N PRO A 104 -0.30 -1.55 -21.54
CA PRO A 104 -0.78 -0.49 -22.44
C PRO A 104 -1.21 -1.00 -23.82
N GLU A 105 -0.74 -2.18 -24.21
CA GLU A 105 -1.03 -2.84 -25.49
C GLU A 105 -2.36 -3.61 -25.51
N LEU A 106 -2.97 -3.84 -24.34
CA LEU A 106 -4.21 -4.61 -24.25
C LEU A 106 -5.44 -3.71 -24.20
N GLU A 107 -6.56 -4.27 -24.67
CA GLU A 107 -7.88 -3.69 -24.46
C GLU A 107 -8.21 -3.65 -22.95
N PRO A 108 -9.01 -2.68 -22.47
CA PRO A 108 -9.23 -2.44 -21.05
C PRO A 108 -9.64 -3.69 -20.24
N ASP A 109 -10.62 -4.43 -20.73
CA ASP A 109 -11.11 -5.63 -20.03
C ASP A 109 -10.05 -6.75 -19.99
N ALA A 110 -9.31 -6.94 -21.06
CA ALA A 110 -8.21 -7.91 -21.13
C ALA A 110 -7.05 -7.49 -20.21
N ALA A 111 -6.77 -6.20 -20.10
CA ALA A 111 -5.74 -5.68 -19.19
C ALA A 111 -6.13 -5.91 -17.72
N ILE A 112 -7.40 -5.67 -17.37
CA ILE A 112 -7.93 -5.92 -16.01
C ILE A 112 -7.84 -7.40 -15.67
N GLU A 113 -8.29 -8.27 -16.57
CA GLU A 113 -8.22 -9.73 -16.37
C GLU A 113 -6.78 -10.21 -16.20
N LYS A 114 -5.86 -9.73 -17.03
CA LYS A 114 -4.44 -10.05 -16.91
C LYS A 114 -3.83 -9.55 -15.60
N LEU A 115 -4.24 -8.39 -15.12
CA LEU A 115 -3.80 -7.87 -13.83
C LEU A 115 -4.33 -8.72 -12.66
N TRP A 116 -5.58 -9.21 -12.73
CA TRP A 116 -6.10 -10.18 -11.77
C TRP A 116 -5.25 -11.45 -11.71
N GLN A 117 -4.91 -12.03 -12.87
CA GLN A 117 -4.06 -13.23 -12.93
C GLN A 117 -2.70 -12.96 -12.27
N LEU A 118 -2.07 -11.81 -12.57
CA LEU A 118 -0.81 -11.42 -11.96
C LEU A 118 -0.91 -11.28 -10.44
N ILE A 119 -1.98 -10.66 -9.93
CA ILE A 119 -2.22 -10.52 -8.49
C ILE A 119 -2.36 -11.89 -7.85
N PHE A 120 -3.13 -12.80 -8.44
CA PHE A 120 -3.31 -14.15 -7.92
C PHE A 120 -2.00 -14.96 -7.92
N ASP A 121 -1.19 -14.84 -8.98
CA ASP A 121 0.12 -15.49 -9.07
C ASP A 121 1.07 -14.98 -7.98
N VAL A 122 1.17 -13.66 -7.81
CA VAL A 122 2.03 -13.06 -6.78
C VAL A 122 1.54 -13.43 -5.37
N CYS A 123 0.23 -13.46 -5.17
CA CYS A 123 -0.39 -13.86 -3.90
C CYS A 123 -0.43 -15.38 -3.69
N ARG A 124 0.06 -16.20 -4.63
CA ARG A 124 0.10 -17.67 -4.54
C ARG A 124 -1.27 -18.31 -4.30
N VAL A 125 -2.30 -17.79 -4.95
CA VAL A 125 -3.69 -18.29 -4.81
C VAL A 125 -4.19 -19.05 -6.03
N THR A 126 -3.32 -19.35 -6.99
CA THR A 126 -3.68 -19.99 -8.26
C THR A 126 -3.78 -21.50 -8.20
N ASN A 127 -3.10 -22.17 -7.27
CA ASN A 127 -2.95 -23.63 -7.26
C ASN A 127 -4.02 -24.38 -6.44
N GLY A 128 -5.10 -23.72 -6.06
CA GLY A 128 -6.23 -24.33 -5.33
C GLY A 128 -5.99 -24.59 -3.84
N ASP A 129 -4.75 -24.50 -3.35
CA ASP A 129 -4.39 -24.62 -1.92
C ASP A 129 -3.43 -23.52 -1.48
N PRO A 130 -3.89 -22.26 -1.41
CA PRO A 130 -3.04 -21.13 -1.05
C PRO A 130 -2.46 -21.23 0.36
N VAL A 131 -3.13 -21.94 1.28
CA VAL A 131 -2.65 -22.10 2.66
C VAL A 131 -1.36 -22.92 2.69
N ASN A 132 -1.32 -24.05 2.00
CA ASN A 132 -0.12 -24.88 1.94
C ASN A 132 0.98 -24.25 1.08
N GLU A 133 0.63 -23.53 0.01
CA GLU A 133 1.60 -22.75 -0.78
C GLU A 133 2.31 -21.69 0.07
N TRP A 134 1.56 -20.94 0.87
CA TRP A 134 2.13 -19.95 1.78
C TRP A 134 2.97 -20.60 2.88
N LYS A 135 2.51 -21.72 3.44
CA LYS A 135 3.29 -22.46 4.45
C LYS A 135 4.64 -22.92 3.90
N ALA A 136 4.66 -23.55 2.72
CA ALA A 136 5.89 -23.97 2.07
C ALA A 136 6.82 -22.77 1.75
N HIS A 137 6.25 -21.63 1.35
CA HIS A 137 7.00 -20.40 1.11
C HIS A 137 7.65 -19.87 2.40
N LEU A 138 6.90 -19.81 3.50
CA LEU A 138 7.41 -19.36 4.80
C LEU A 138 8.48 -20.30 5.36
N ASP A 139 8.30 -21.61 5.22
CA ASP A 139 9.30 -22.62 5.61
C ASP A 139 10.62 -22.42 4.85
N ARG A 140 10.52 -22.14 3.53
CA ARG A 140 11.70 -21.81 2.71
C ARG A 140 12.38 -20.52 3.18
N LEU A 141 11.62 -19.45 3.44
CA LEU A 141 12.18 -18.17 3.93
C LEU A 141 12.87 -18.36 5.30
N THR A 142 12.24 -19.12 6.19
CA THR A 142 12.81 -19.44 7.51
C THR A 142 14.14 -20.20 7.35
N SER A 143 14.17 -21.22 6.47
CA SER A 143 15.40 -21.96 6.19
C SER A 143 16.52 -21.07 5.62
N LEU A 144 16.19 -20.13 4.74
CA LEU A 144 17.17 -19.17 4.20
C LEU A 144 17.68 -18.21 5.26
N LYS A 145 16.77 -17.68 6.09
CA LYS A 145 17.12 -16.82 7.23
C LYS A 145 18.10 -17.56 8.19
N ASP A 146 17.79 -18.80 8.54
CA ASP A 146 18.62 -19.57 9.45
C ASP A 146 20.01 -19.88 8.86
N LYS A 147 20.09 -20.14 7.55
CA LYS A 147 21.37 -20.27 6.83
C LYS A 147 22.19 -18.98 6.87
N MET A 148 21.54 -17.82 6.62
CA MET A 148 22.21 -16.53 6.65
C MET A 148 22.72 -16.21 8.06
N ASN A 149 21.90 -16.45 9.09
CA ASN A 149 22.30 -16.24 10.48
C ASN A 149 23.46 -17.18 10.91
N ALA A 150 23.51 -18.40 10.39
CA ALA A 150 24.60 -19.34 10.68
C ALA A 150 25.95 -18.95 10.07
N LEU A 151 25.98 -18.01 9.11
CA LEU A 151 27.21 -17.47 8.53
C LEU A 151 27.93 -16.50 9.48
N ASP A 152 27.22 -15.98 10.50
CA ASP A 152 27.74 -15.01 11.49
C ASP A 152 28.45 -13.81 10.81
N LEU A 153 27.77 -13.20 9.85
CA LEU A 153 28.34 -12.16 8.99
C LEU A 153 28.53 -10.86 9.77
N GLU A 154 29.72 -10.29 9.71
CA GLU A 154 30.03 -8.96 10.27
C GLU A 154 29.55 -7.84 9.31
N SER A 155 29.61 -8.09 8.01
CA SER A 155 29.15 -7.15 6.99
C SER A 155 28.70 -7.89 5.72
N VAL A 156 27.96 -7.19 4.88
CA VAL A 156 27.56 -7.66 3.56
C VAL A 156 27.87 -6.56 2.55
N HIS A 157 28.63 -6.89 1.52
CA HIS A 157 28.95 -5.99 0.41
C HIS A 157 28.03 -6.29 -0.77
N PHE A 158 27.39 -5.22 -1.27
CA PHE A 158 26.54 -5.26 -2.46
C PHE A 158 27.19 -4.51 -3.60
N GLU A 159 27.49 -5.20 -4.67
CA GLU A 159 28.05 -4.62 -5.89
C GLU A 159 27.17 -4.98 -7.10
N SER A 160 26.95 -4.05 -8.02
CA SER A 160 26.18 -4.27 -9.23
C SER A 160 26.70 -3.43 -10.39
N SER A 161 26.49 -3.92 -11.63
CA SER A 161 26.91 -3.25 -12.86
C SER A 161 26.27 -1.86 -13.10
N ASN A 162 25.23 -1.50 -12.34
CA ASN A 162 24.62 -0.16 -12.40
C ASN A 162 25.34 0.88 -11.53
N GLY A 163 26.48 0.53 -10.90
CA GLY A 163 27.25 1.40 -10.03
C GLY A 163 26.90 1.31 -8.54
N THR A 164 26.06 0.37 -8.15
CA THR A 164 25.84 0.09 -6.72
C THR A 164 27.11 -0.49 -6.11
N ASP A 165 27.56 0.10 -5.01
CA ASP A 165 28.70 -0.31 -4.19
C ASP A 165 28.41 0.09 -2.74
N LEU A 166 27.88 -0.85 -1.94
CA LEU A 166 27.40 -0.64 -0.57
C LEU A 166 27.92 -1.74 0.36
N THR A 167 28.44 -1.35 1.54
CA THR A 167 28.83 -2.27 2.62
C THR A 167 28.09 -1.93 3.89
#